data_5af5a4afb968bea7c2452676d880261e
#
_entry.id   5af5a4afb968bea7c2452676d880261e
#
_cell.length_a   1.000
_cell.length_b   1.000
_cell.length_c   1.000
_cell.angle_alpha   90.00
_cell.angle_beta   90.00
_cell.angle_gamma   90.00
#
_symmetry.space_group_name_H-M   'P 1'
#
loop_
_entity.id
_entity.type
_entity.pdbx_description
1 polymer ?
#
loop_
_entity_poly.entity_id
_entity_poly.type
_entity_poly.pdbx_seq_one_letter_code
_entity_poly.pdbx_strand_id
1 'polypeptide(L)'
;MPKKKYAEIYRRLKTKIETGEYEFQEMLPSENQLILTYDCSRNTIRRAISALVMDGYVQTMQGKGVRNIFRPALQTSFTIGGIESFKESALRNHQTPKTQVLCFTEIIADEKIANRTGFPAGSQLYYIQRLHYLDGKALILNHNYFLKNIAVNLTKEIAEGSIYEYLENELHISIVTSKRVMTVEKMTEIDEKYLQLGDYNCLAVVSSQTFNSDGVMFEYTQSRHRPDFFRFQDNAVRRKC
;
A
#
# COMPACT_ATOMS: atom_id res chain seq x y z
N MET A 1 9.34 -25.59 1.06
CA MET A 1 9.74 -25.09 2.40
C MET A 1 10.79 -23.96 2.44
N PRO A 2 11.54 -23.62 1.38
CA PRO A 2 12.48 -22.47 1.41
C PRO A 2 11.81 -21.09 1.46
N LYS A 3 10.52 -20.97 1.02
CA LYS A 3 9.80 -19.70 1.00
C LYS A 3 9.52 -19.11 2.41
N LYS A 4 9.40 -19.95 3.45
CA LYS A 4 9.15 -19.48 4.82
C LYS A 4 10.40 -18.92 5.50
N LYS A 5 11.60 -19.51 5.26
CA LYS A 5 12.82 -19.16 6.01
C LYS A 5 13.38 -17.78 5.65
N TYR A 6 13.39 -17.37 4.37
CA TYR A 6 13.85 -16.01 4.02
C TYR A 6 12.93 -14.93 4.54
N ALA A 7 11.61 -15.17 4.55
CA ALA A 7 10.64 -14.22 5.08
C ALA A 7 10.75 -14.04 6.60
N GLU A 8 11.10 -15.12 7.32
CA GLU A 8 11.42 -15.06 8.75
C GLU A 8 12.67 -14.22 9.01
N ILE A 9 13.76 -14.49 8.25
CA ILE A 9 15.02 -13.73 8.37
C ILE A 9 14.81 -12.27 8.03
N TYR A 10 14.08 -11.98 6.96
CA TYR A 10 13.69 -10.61 6.61
C TYR A 10 12.98 -9.91 7.78
N ARG A 11 11.96 -10.54 8.37
CA ARG A 11 11.23 -9.95 9.51
C ARG A 11 12.12 -9.71 10.72
N ARG A 12 12.98 -10.66 11.08
CA ARG A 12 13.92 -10.53 12.20
C ARG A 12 14.93 -9.40 11.99
N LEU A 13 15.53 -9.32 10.80
CA LEU A 13 16.46 -8.24 10.47
C LEU A 13 15.76 -6.88 10.42
N LYS A 14 14.57 -6.82 9.86
CA LYS A 14 13.71 -5.63 9.84
C LYS A 14 13.43 -5.14 11.27
N THR A 15 12.96 -6.01 12.15
CA THR A 15 12.72 -5.66 13.57
C THR A 15 13.98 -5.13 14.25
N LYS A 16 15.14 -5.77 14.06
CA LYS A 16 16.42 -5.32 14.65
C LYS A 16 16.82 -3.92 14.17
N ILE A 17 16.56 -3.61 12.90
CA ILE A 17 16.80 -2.28 12.34
C ILE A 17 15.80 -1.26 12.94
N GLU A 18 14.51 -1.62 12.98
CA GLU A 18 13.46 -0.73 13.50
C GLU A 18 13.59 -0.44 15.01
N THR A 19 14.07 -1.41 15.77
CA THR A 19 14.35 -1.25 17.22
C THR A 19 15.68 -0.59 17.54
N GLY A 20 16.50 -0.28 16.52
CA GLY A 20 17.80 0.38 16.70
C GLY A 20 18.93 -0.57 17.13
N GLU A 21 18.76 -1.91 17.07
CA GLU A 21 19.87 -2.84 17.31
C GLU A 21 20.98 -2.67 16.28
N TYR A 22 20.63 -2.26 15.06
CA TYR A 22 21.56 -1.75 14.05
C TYR A 22 21.29 -0.25 13.86
N GLU A 23 22.25 0.59 14.21
CA GLU A 23 22.12 2.03 14.09
C GLU A 23 22.08 2.52 12.64
N PHE A 24 21.54 3.72 12.44
CA PHE A 24 21.57 4.35 11.11
C PHE A 24 23.02 4.50 10.60
N GLN A 25 23.28 4.09 9.37
CA GLN A 25 24.60 4.03 8.72
C GLN A 25 25.53 2.93 9.27
N GLU A 26 25.12 2.11 10.20
CA GLU A 26 25.87 0.95 10.65
C GLU A 26 25.89 -0.17 9.60
N MET A 27 26.94 -0.96 9.62
CA MET A 27 27.08 -2.13 8.77
C MET A 27 26.38 -3.33 9.41
N LEU A 28 25.51 -3.98 8.66
CA LEU A 28 24.97 -5.27 9.07
C LEU A 28 26.08 -6.33 9.11
N PRO A 29 25.89 -7.40 9.90
CA PRO A 29 26.80 -8.55 9.86
C PRO A 29 26.98 -9.08 8.44
N SER A 30 28.18 -9.60 8.15
CA SER A 30 28.51 -10.15 6.84
C SER A 30 27.57 -11.31 6.44
N GLU A 31 27.43 -11.58 5.14
CA GLU A 31 26.64 -12.73 4.66
C GLU A 31 27.05 -14.04 5.37
N ASN A 32 28.35 -14.26 5.60
CA ASN A 32 28.84 -15.47 6.26
C ASN A 32 28.42 -15.54 7.73
N GLN A 33 28.46 -14.42 8.46
CA GLN A 33 27.97 -14.35 9.84
C GLN A 33 26.46 -14.60 9.90
N LEU A 34 25.67 -13.99 8.98
CA LEU A 34 24.24 -14.21 8.91
C LEU A 34 23.88 -15.66 8.56
N ILE A 35 24.65 -16.32 7.69
CA ILE A 35 24.48 -17.75 7.36
C ILE A 35 24.63 -18.60 8.62
N LEU A 36 25.67 -18.34 9.44
CA LEU A 36 25.89 -19.05 10.69
C LEU A 36 24.80 -18.74 11.72
N THR A 37 24.44 -17.46 11.88
CA THR A 37 23.43 -17.03 12.86
C THR A 37 22.04 -17.63 12.59
N TYR A 38 21.65 -17.71 11.31
CA TYR A 38 20.31 -18.18 10.92
C TYR A 38 20.29 -19.63 10.43
N ASP A 39 21.42 -20.30 10.42
CA ASP A 39 21.57 -21.68 9.92
C ASP A 39 20.84 -21.89 8.59
N CYS A 40 21.28 -21.19 7.55
CA CYS A 40 20.61 -21.21 6.26
C CYS A 40 21.58 -21.04 5.08
N SER A 41 21.07 -21.26 3.86
CA SER A 41 21.87 -21.10 2.65
C SER A 41 22.16 -19.62 2.35
N ARG A 42 23.27 -19.37 1.65
CA ARG A 42 23.63 -18.04 1.14
C ARG A 42 22.50 -17.40 0.30
N ASN A 43 21.84 -18.18 -0.53
CA ASN A 43 20.73 -17.71 -1.35
C ASN A 43 19.54 -17.23 -0.49
N THR A 44 19.31 -17.88 0.65
CA THR A 44 18.24 -17.47 1.59
C THR A 44 18.55 -16.11 2.21
N ILE A 45 19.81 -15.90 2.65
CA ILE A 45 20.24 -14.58 3.17
C ILE A 45 20.15 -13.51 2.08
N ARG A 46 20.65 -13.76 0.88
CA ARG A 46 20.59 -12.79 -0.23
C ARG A 46 19.16 -12.38 -0.58
N ARG A 47 18.22 -13.32 -0.56
CA ARG A 47 16.79 -13.01 -0.77
C ARG A 47 16.25 -12.12 0.34
N ALA A 48 16.57 -12.39 1.60
CA ALA A 48 16.15 -11.54 2.71
C ALA A 48 16.74 -10.12 2.62
N ILE A 49 18.04 -10.01 2.31
CA ILE A 49 18.71 -8.73 2.09
C ILE A 49 18.11 -7.99 0.89
N SER A 50 17.84 -8.67 -0.23
CA SER A 50 17.22 -8.05 -1.40
C SER A 50 15.83 -7.48 -1.08
N ALA A 51 15.03 -8.17 -0.27
CA ALA A 51 13.77 -7.65 0.20
C ALA A 51 13.95 -6.39 1.08
N LEU A 52 14.92 -6.40 2.01
CA LEU A 52 15.25 -5.21 2.82
C LEU A 52 15.74 -4.03 1.97
N VAL A 53 16.47 -4.29 0.86
CA VAL A 53 16.91 -3.26 -0.09
C VAL A 53 15.69 -2.67 -0.83
N MET A 54 14.79 -3.52 -1.30
CA MET A 54 13.56 -3.08 -1.98
C MET A 54 12.69 -2.20 -1.06
N ASP A 55 12.61 -2.57 0.21
CA ASP A 55 11.82 -1.81 1.21
C ASP A 55 12.59 -0.61 1.81
N GLY A 56 13.83 -0.34 1.34
CA GLY A 56 14.61 0.84 1.74
C GLY A 56 15.23 0.78 3.14
N TYR A 57 15.30 -0.40 3.75
CA TYR A 57 15.96 -0.58 5.05
C TYR A 57 17.47 -0.55 4.96
N VAL A 58 18.02 -1.13 3.90
CA VAL A 58 19.46 -1.28 3.75
C VAL A 58 19.94 -1.01 2.32
N GLN A 59 21.22 -0.71 2.17
CA GLN A 59 21.89 -0.58 0.89
C GLN A 59 23.05 -1.57 0.81
N THR A 60 23.11 -2.34 -0.28
CA THR A 60 24.27 -3.20 -0.58
C THR A 60 25.38 -2.37 -1.21
N MET A 61 26.61 -2.60 -0.75
CA MET A 61 27.82 -1.99 -1.29
C MET A 61 28.73 -3.08 -1.81
N GLN A 62 29.08 -3.01 -3.09
CA GLN A 62 29.93 -4.03 -3.73
C GLN A 62 31.28 -4.17 -3.00
N GLY A 63 31.61 -5.39 -2.57
CA GLY A 63 32.84 -5.70 -1.86
C GLY A 63 32.94 -5.18 -0.42
N LYS A 64 31.94 -4.41 0.07
CA LYS A 64 31.98 -3.79 1.41
C LYS A 64 30.90 -4.30 2.36
N GLY A 65 29.83 -4.92 1.84
CA GLY A 65 28.75 -5.48 2.65
C GLY A 65 27.42 -4.71 2.53
N VAL A 66 26.63 -4.70 3.60
CA VAL A 66 25.27 -4.15 3.65
C VAL A 66 25.20 -3.09 4.76
N ARG A 67 24.72 -1.90 4.43
CA ARG A 67 24.61 -0.77 5.36
C ARG A 67 23.16 -0.46 5.67
N ASN A 68 22.85 -0.22 6.94
CA ASN A 68 21.55 0.29 7.35
C ASN A 68 21.37 1.74 6.86
N ILE A 69 20.28 1.98 6.11
CA ILE A 69 19.88 3.33 5.64
C ILE A 69 18.50 3.73 6.16
N PHE A 70 17.91 2.93 7.02
CA PHE A 70 16.59 3.17 7.59
C PHE A 70 16.63 4.28 8.64
N ARG A 71 15.65 5.17 8.55
CA ARG A 71 15.29 6.10 9.62
C ARG A 71 13.80 6.00 9.87
N PRO A 72 13.36 5.91 11.14
CA PRO A 72 11.94 5.95 11.46
C PRO A 72 11.28 7.19 10.85
N ALA A 73 10.12 6.99 10.21
CA ALA A 73 9.32 8.12 9.76
C ALA A 73 8.73 8.85 10.97
N LEU A 74 8.91 10.16 11.05
CA LEU A 74 8.38 10.98 12.14
C LEU A 74 6.86 11.17 12.08
N GLN A 75 6.21 10.73 11.01
CA GLN A 75 4.76 10.85 10.76
C GLN A 75 4.26 9.66 9.95
N THR A 76 2.94 9.43 10.01
CA THR A 76 2.24 8.44 9.18
C THR A 76 2.64 8.59 7.71
N SER A 77 3.16 7.53 7.10
CA SER A 77 3.55 7.52 5.70
C SER A 77 2.92 6.33 4.98
N PHE A 78 2.44 6.57 3.75
CA PHE A 78 2.10 5.50 2.83
C PHE A 78 3.36 5.10 2.06
N THR A 79 3.70 3.82 2.07
CA THR A 79 4.90 3.33 1.38
C THR A 79 4.59 3.08 -0.10
N ILE A 80 5.36 3.68 -1.01
CA ILE A 80 5.37 3.31 -2.42
C ILE A 80 6.12 1.98 -2.56
N GLY A 81 5.55 1.03 -3.32
CA GLY A 81 6.15 -0.28 -3.57
C GLY A 81 5.46 -1.44 -2.85
N GLY A 82 4.64 -1.17 -1.82
CA GLY A 82 3.72 -2.14 -1.23
C GLY A 82 2.26 -1.86 -1.60
N ILE A 83 1.43 -2.90 -1.64
CA ILE A 83 -0.03 -2.78 -1.71
C ILE A 83 -0.52 -3.05 -0.31
N GLU A 84 -1.05 -2.02 0.34
CA GLU A 84 -1.63 -2.09 1.67
C GLU A 84 -3.06 -1.57 1.63
N SER A 85 -3.96 -2.22 2.34
CA SER A 85 -5.28 -1.67 2.64
C SER A 85 -5.14 -0.50 3.61
N PHE A 86 -6.16 0.36 3.67
CA PHE A 86 -6.20 1.45 4.66
C PHE A 86 -6.06 0.93 6.10
N LYS A 87 -6.72 -0.19 6.42
CA LYS A 87 -6.65 -0.82 7.74
C LYS A 87 -5.25 -1.30 8.09
N GLU A 88 -4.56 -1.98 7.17
CA GLU A 88 -3.17 -2.44 7.37
C GLU A 88 -2.21 -1.26 7.57
N SER A 89 -2.33 -0.23 6.74
CA SER A 89 -1.52 0.98 6.88
C SER A 89 -1.73 1.67 8.22
N ALA A 90 -2.98 1.81 8.67
CA ALA A 90 -3.31 2.43 9.96
C ALA A 90 -2.75 1.61 11.14
N LEU A 91 -2.93 0.30 11.13
CA LEU A 91 -2.42 -0.59 12.17
C LEU A 91 -0.88 -0.58 12.25
N ARG A 92 -0.20 -0.57 11.10
CA ARG A 92 1.26 -0.43 11.02
C ARG A 92 1.76 0.88 11.63
N ASN A 93 0.96 1.95 11.53
CA ASN A 93 1.26 3.26 12.09
C ASN A 93 0.70 3.47 13.52
N HIS A 94 0.19 2.41 14.19
CA HIS A 94 -0.41 2.46 15.52
C HIS A 94 -1.57 3.45 15.63
N GLN A 95 -2.37 3.59 14.57
CA GLN A 95 -3.53 4.48 14.52
C GLN A 95 -4.84 3.69 14.53
N THR A 96 -5.91 4.33 14.97
CA THR A 96 -7.25 3.75 15.02
C THR A 96 -8.01 4.07 13.72
N PRO A 97 -8.17 3.10 12.79
CA PRO A 97 -8.91 3.31 11.55
C PRO A 97 -10.41 3.17 11.78
N LYS A 98 -11.18 4.02 11.09
CA LYS A 98 -12.61 3.85 10.91
C LYS A 98 -12.98 4.17 9.47
N THR A 99 -13.83 3.35 8.86
CA THR A 99 -14.36 3.57 7.52
C THR A 99 -15.87 3.76 7.59
N GLN A 100 -16.37 4.77 6.89
CA GLN A 100 -17.78 5.02 6.70
C GLN A 100 -18.09 4.93 5.20
N VAL A 101 -19.04 4.11 4.82
CA VAL A 101 -19.55 4.05 3.44
C VAL A 101 -20.59 5.12 3.23
N LEU A 102 -20.31 6.08 2.36
CA LEU A 102 -21.19 7.19 2.00
C LEU A 102 -22.15 6.80 0.86
N CYS A 103 -21.68 5.99 -0.08
CA CYS A 103 -22.45 5.48 -1.21
C CYS A 103 -21.98 4.07 -1.54
N PHE A 104 -22.94 3.19 -1.82
CA PHE A 104 -22.70 1.85 -2.35
C PHE A 104 -23.77 1.59 -3.42
N THR A 105 -23.34 1.41 -4.67
CA THR A 105 -24.26 1.16 -5.79
C THR A 105 -23.61 0.30 -6.87
N GLU A 106 -24.45 -0.36 -7.63
CA GLU A 106 -24.06 -1.07 -8.84
C GLU A 106 -24.21 -0.15 -10.04
N ILE A 107 -23.21 -0.17 -10.92
CA ILE A 107 -23.21 0.63 -12.14
C ILE A 107 -22.73 -0.18 -13.33
N ILE A 108 -23.06 0.27 -14.52
CA ILE A 108 -22.48 -0.18 -15.78
C ILE A 108 -21.53 0.93 -16.26
N ALA A 109 -20.30 0.57 -16.58
CA ALA A 109 -19.31 1.53 -17.07
C ALA A 109 -19.77 2.14 -18.42
N ASP A 110 -20.04 3.42 -18.41
CA ASP A 110 -20.19 4.21 -19.63
C ASP A 110 -18.80 4.65 -20.17
N GLU A 111 -18.76 5.32 -21.31
CA GLU A 111 -17.54 5.81 -21.94
C GLU A 111 -16.72 6.74 -20.99
N LYS A 112 -17.40 7.54 -20.16
CA LYS A 112 -16.74 8.45 -19.22
C LYS A 112 -16.06 7.66 -18.10
N ILE A 113 -16.72 6.66 -17.55
CA ILE A 113 -16.17 5.76 -16.53
C ILE A 113 -15.04 4.92 -17.15
N ALA A 114 -15.22 4.38 -18.34
CA ALA A 114 -14.19 3.61 -19.05
C ALA A 114 -12.91 4.44 -19.24
N ASN A 115 -13.01 5.65 -19.75
CA ASN A 115 -11.88 6.56 -19.93
C ASN A 115 -11.19 6.95 -18.61
N ARG A 116 -11.95 7.09 -17.53
CA ARG A 116 -11.42 7.45 -16.21
C ARG A 116 -10.73 6.28 -15.52
N THR A 117 -11.31 5.10 -15.60
CA THR A 117 -10.89 3.95 -14.77
C THR A 117 -10.01 2.98 -15.51
N GLY A 118 -10.18 2.87 -16.85
CA GLY A 118 -9.56 1.84 -17.69
C GLY A 118 -10.36 0.54 -17.76
N PHE A 119 -11.52 0.44 -17.10
CA PHE A 119 -12.44 -0.68 -17.35
C PHE A 119 -13.10 -0.53 -18.74
N PRO A 120 -13.31 -1.63 -19.47
CA PRO A 120 -14.07 -1.58 -20.71
C PRO A 120 -15.47 -1.01 -20.50
N ALA A 121 -15.98 -0.24 -21.49
CA ALA A 121 -17.39 0.16 -21.49
C ALA A 121 -18.31 -1.07 -21.43
N GLY A 122 -19.40 -1.00 -20.71
CA GLY A 122 -20.30 -2.13 -20.45
C GLY A 122 -19.91 -3.01 -19.25
N SER A 123 -18.74 -2.81 -18.63
CA SER A 123 -18.35 -3.54 -17.42
C SER A 123 -19.32 -3.30 -16.27
N GLN A 124 -19.74 -4.36 -15.60
CA GLN A 124 -20.55 -4.28 -14.38
C GLN A 124 -19.64 -4.03 -13.19
N LEU A 125 -19.87 -2.94 -12.47
CA LEU A 125 -19.02 -2.47 -11.39
C LEU A 125 -19.84 -2.20 -10.13
N TYR A 126 -19.21 -2.44 -8.96
CA TYR A 126 -19.60 -1.77 -7.73
C TYR A 126 -18.90 -0.41 -7.69
N TYR A 127 -19.67 0.67 -7.49
CA TYR A 127 -19.16 1.99 -7.17
C TYR A 127 -19.39 2.27 -5.70
N ILE A 128 -18.30 2.62 -4.99
CA ILE A 128 -18.34 2.82 -3.55
C ILE A 128 -17.62 4.11 -3.19
N GLN A 129 -18.28 4.99 -2.44
CA GLN A 129 -17.62 6.12 -1.79
C GLN A 129 -17.38 5.79 -0.33
N ARG A 130 -16.13 5.88 0.11
CA ARG A 130 -15.72 5.61 1.49
C ARG A 130 -14.97 6.77 2.08
N LEU A 131 -15.39 7.18 3.28
CA LEU A 131 -14.70 8.17 4.08
C LEU A 131 -13.89 7.46 5.16
N HIS A 132 -12.59 7.70 5.18
CA HIS A 132 -11.66 7.09 6.11
C HIS A 132 -11.22 8.07 7.18
N TYR A 133 -11.32 7.62 8.41
CA TYR A 133 -10.93 8.35 9.60
C TYR A 133 -9.70 7.70 10.22
N LEU A 134 -8.76 8.51 10.68
CA LEU A 134 -7.68 8.12 11.58
C LEU A 134 -7.79 8.95 12.84
N ASP A 135 -7.83 8.28 13.98
CA ASP A 135 -7.93 8.92 15.30
C ASP A 135 -9.06 9.96 15.37
N GLY A 136 -10.21 9.61 14.75
CA GLY A 136 -11.42 10.44 14.72
C GLY A 136 -11.44 11.56 13.68
N LYS A 137 -10.37 11.78 12.92
CA LYS A 137 -10.31 12.81 11.86
C LYS A 137 -10.59 12.21 10.49
N ALA A 138 -11.48 12.83 9.72
CA ALA A 138 -11.76 12.47 8.33
C ALA A 138 -10.60 12.94 7.42
N LEU A 139 -9.84 12.01 6.87
CA LEU A 139 -8.58 12.31 6.18
C LEU A 139 -8.54 11.91 4.72
N ILE A 140 -9.32 10.89 4.33
CA ILE A 140 -9.28 10.35 2.98
C ILE A 140 -10.71 10.08 2.49
N LEU A 141 -11.02 10.57 1.30
CA LEU A 141 -12.24 10.23 0.58
C LEU A 141 -11.87 9.34 -0.62
N ASN A 142 -12.35 8.11 -0.60
CA ASN A 142 -12.13 7.14 -1.67
C ASN A 142 -13.33 7.03 -2.59
N HIS A 143 -13.06 6.98 -3.88
CA HIS A 143 -13.96 6.54 -4.94
C HIS A 143 -13.45 5.22 -5.49
N ASN A 144 -14.09 4.12 -5.11
CA ASN A 144 -13.68 2.78 -5.52
C ASN A 144 -14.62 2.24 -6.59
N TYR A 145 -14.04 1.55 -7.57
CA TYR A 145 -14.75 0.79 -8.60
C TYR A 145 -14.21 -0.62 -8.57
N PHE A 146 -15.07 -1.60 -8.28
CA PHE A 146 -14.71 -3.03 -8.27
C PHE A 146 -15.46 -3.78 -9.34
N LEU A 147 -14.75 -4.63 -10.07
CA LEU A 147 -15.35 -5.51 -11.07
C LEU A 147 -16.23 -6.56 -10.39
N LYS A 148 -17.54 -6.56 -10.69
CA LYS A 148 -18.54 -7.39 -9.97
C LYS A 148 -18.28 -8.89 -10.05
N ASN A 149 -17.82 -9.39 -11.18
CA ASN A 149 -17.54 -10.82 -11.36
C ASN A 149 -16.26 -11.28 -10.62
N ILE A 150 -15.45 -10.39 -10.10
CA ILE A 150 -14.29 -10.67 -9.26
C ILE A 150 -14.63 -10.42 -7.79
N ALA A 151 -15.17 -9.26 -7.44
CA ALA A 151 -15.60 -8.92 -6.08
C ALA A 151 -17.05 -9.39 -5.82
N VAL A 152 -17.30 -10.70 -6.05
CA VAL A 152 -18.65 -11.30 -5.91
C VAL A 152 -19.20 -11.06 -4.51
N ASN A 153 -20.51 -10.80 -4.41
CA ASN A 153 -21.23 -10.60 -3.14
C ASN A 153 -20.66 -9.52 -2.22
N LEU A 154 -19.93 -8.56 -2.78
CA LEU A 154 -19.48 -7.39 -2.01
C LEU A 154 -20.69 -6.63 -1.50
N THR A 155 -20.73 -6.32 -0.20
CA THR A 155 -21.80 -5.58 0.45
C THR A 155 -21.28 -4.30 1.09
N LYS A 156 -22.22 -3.45 1.54
CA LYS A 156 -21.89 -2.23 2.26
C LYS A 156 -21.15 -2.53 3.57
N GLU A 157 -21.57 -3.56 4.30
CA GLU A 157 -20.96 -3.98 5.57
C GLU A 157 -19.51 -4.44 5.37
N ILE A 158 -19.23 -5.21 4.31
CA ILE A 158 -17.86 -5.60 3.94
C ILE A 158 -17.04 -4.36 3.59
N ALA A 159 -17.63 -3.41 2.87
CA ALA A 159 -16.96 -2.16 2.47
C ALA A 159 -16.71 -1.20 3.64
N GLU A 160 -17.43 -1.29 4.75
CA GLU A 160 -17.15 -0.60 6.02
C GLU A 160 -15.96 -1.23 6.77
N GLY A 161 -15.62 -2.47 6.47
CA GLY A 161 -14.43 -3.16 6.92
C GLY A 161 -13.27 -3.04 5.95
N SER A 162 -12.53 -4.15 5.75
CA SER A 162 -11.45 -4.26 4.77
C SER A 162 -11.89 -5.09 3.57
N ILE A 163 -12.09 -4.43 2.43
CA ILE A 163 -12.43 -5.12 1.17
C ILE A 163 -11.29 -6.08 0.77
N TYR A 164 -10.03 -5.71 0.99
CA TYR A 164 -8.90 -6.58 0.67
C TYR A 164 -8.87 -7.85 1.52
N GLU A 165 -9.15 -7.75 2.83
CA GLU A 165 -9.31 -8.94 3.69
C GLU A 165 -10.41 -9.87 3.15
N TYR A 166 -11.55 -9.32 2.72
CA TYR A 166 -12.62 -10.10 2.11
C TYR A 166 -12.19 -10.78 0.81
N LEU A 167 -11.55 -10.03 -0.10
CA LEU A 167 -11.08 -10.57 -1.37
C LEU A 167 -10.05 -11.70 -1.17
N GLU A 168 -9.10 -11.53 -0.26
CA GLU A 168 -8.02 -12.50 -0.04
C GLU A 168 -8.46 -13.69 0.80
N ASN A 169 -9.19 -13.47 1.89
CA ASN A 169 -9.53 -14.54 2.84
C ASN A 169 -10.78 -15.33 2.45
N GLU A 170 -11.81 -14.64 1.92
CA GLU A 170 -13.09 -15.30 1.58
C GLU A 170 -13.15 -15.70 0.09
N LEU A 171 -12.70 -14.82 -0.80
CA LEU A 171 -12.75 -15.09 -2.24
C LEU A 171 -11.44 -15.69 -2.79
N HIS A 172 -10.40 -15.78 -1.98
CA HIS A 172 -9.07 -16.30 -2.35
C HIS A 172 -8.45 -15.61 -3.57
N ILE A 173 -8.74 -14.32 -3.74
CA ILE A 173 -8.18 -13.47 -4.78
C ILE A 173 -6.80 -12.99 -4.34
N SER A 174 -5.75 -13.35 -5.06
CA SER A 174 -4.39 -12.84 -4.80
C SER A 174 -4.23 -11.45 -5.42
N ILE A 175 -4.02 -10.43 -4.60
CA ILE A 175 -3.72 -9.06 -5.03
C ILE A 175 -2.22 -8.95 -5.31
N VAL A 176 -1.82 -8.63 -6.55
CA VAL A 176 -0.40 -8.77 -6.98
C VAL A 176 0.23 -7.46 -7.39
N THR A 177 -0.46 -6.65 -8.20
CA THR A 177 0.11 -5.44 -8.78
C THR A 177 -0.86 -4.28 -8.68
N SER A 178 -0.35 -3.10 -8.34
CA SER A 178 -1.11 -1.84 -8.41
C SER A 178 -0.29 -0.80 -9.17
N LYS A 179 -0.86 -0.27 -10.24
CA LYS A 179 -0.31 0.89 -10.98
C LYS A 179 -0.90 2.14 -10.37
N ARG A 180 -0.05 3.08 -9.95
CA ARG A 180 -0.47 4.30 -9.26
C ARG A 180 -0.02 5.55 -9.98
N VAL A 181 -0.89 6.55 -9.99
CA VAL A 181 -0.60 7.91 -10.43
C VAL A 181 -0.96 8.85 -9.28
N MET A 182 -0.04 9.74 -8.94
CA MET A 182 -0.24 10.74 -7.91
C MET A 182 -0.31 12.13 -8.55
N THR A 183 -1.34 12.87 -8.18
CA THR A 183 -1.58 14.23 -8.66
C THR A 183 -1.97 15.15 -7.51
N VAL A 184 -1.93 16.44 -7.75
CA VAL A 184 -2.56 17.43 -6.88
C VAL A 184 -3.74 18.01 -7.65
N GLU A 185 -4.94 17.95 -7.07
CA GLU A 185 -6.16 18.39 -7.70
C GLU A 185 -6.87 19.43 -6.83
N LYS A 186 -7.61 20.34 -7.46
CA LYS A 186 -8.50 21.24 -6.73
C LYS A 186 -9.55 20.44 -5.95
N MET A 187 -9.92 20.96 -4.80
CA MET A 187 -11.03 20.40 -4.03
C MET A 187 -12.35 20.48 -4.83
N THR A 188 -13.22 19.54 -4.57
CA THR A 188 -14.61 19.53 -5.05
C THR A 188 -15.57 19.77 -3.89
N GLU A 189 -16.85 20.08 -4.19
CA GLU A 189 -17.87 20.26 -3.16
C GLU A 189 -18.04 19.04 -2.24
N ILE A 190 -17.82 17.83 -2.78
CA ILE A 190 -17.86 16.58 -1.99
C ILE A 190 -16.67 16.51 -1.02
N ASP A 191 -15.48 16.90 -1.47
CA ASP A 191 -14.30 16.94 -0.61
C ASP A 191 -14.50 17.93 0.54
N GLU A 192 -14.96 19.14 0.25
CA GLU A 192 -15.23 20.18 1.24
C GLU A 192 -16.28 19.72 2.27
N LYS A 193 -17.32 19.03 1.80
CA LYS A 193 -18.39 18.52 2.66
C LYS A 193 -17.91 17.49 3.68
N TYR A 194 -16.95 16.62 3.31
CA TYR A 194 -16.59 15.45 4.11
C TYR A 194 -15.21 15.52 4.76
N LEU A 195 -14.24 16.26 4.21
CA LEU A 195 -12.84 16.21 4.65
C LEU A 195 -12.42 17.35 5.59
N GLN A 196 -13.29 18.25 5.99
CA GLN A 196 -12.94 19.37 6.90
C GLN A 196 -11.61 20.05 6.50
N LEU A 197 -11.54 20.54 5.27
CA LEU A 197 -10.28 20.98 4.64
C LEU A 197 -9.66 22.25 5.26
N GLY A 198 -10.43 23.07 6.01
CA GLY A 198 -9.95 24.34 6.53
C GLY A 198 -9.53 25.28 5.39
N ASP A 199 -8.28 25.73 5.44
CA ASP A 199 -7.72 26.64 4.42
C ASP A 199 -7.16 25.93 3.17
N TYR A 200 -7.22 24.58 3.11
CA TYR A 200 -6.77 23.84 1.94
C TYR A 200 -7.78 23.92 0.79
N ASN A 201 -7.32 24.31 -0.38
CA ASN A 201 -8.11 24.38 -1.60
C ASN A 201 -7.77 23.29 -2.63
N CYS A 202 -6.87 22.39 -2.26
CA CYS A 202 -6.43 21.27 -3.09
C CYS A 202 -6.22 20.02 -2.23
N LEU A 203 -6.14 18.85 -2.89
CA LEU A 203 -5.88 17.55 -2.28
C LEU A 203 -4.78 16.83 -3.02
N ALA A 204 -4.05 15.99 -2.30
CA ALA A 204 -3.23 14.97 -2.91
C ALA A 204 -4.12 13.81 -3.34
N VAL A 205 -4.05 13.41 -4.61
CA VAL A 205 -4.90 12.39 -5.19
C VAL A 205 -4.06 11.23 -5.70
N VAL A 206 -4.40 10.03 -5.25
CA VAL A 206 -3.77 8.79 -5.72
C VAL A 206 -4.82 7.99 -6.49
N SER A 207 -4.61 7.86 -7.79
CA SER A 207 -5.39 6.97 -8.66
C SER A 207 -4.64 5.67 -8.86
N SER A 208 -5.29 4.54 -8.61
CA SER A 208 -4.68 3.21 -8.70
C SER A 208 -5.54 2.23 -9.50
N GLN A 209 -4.87 1.42 -10.31
CA GLN A 209 -5.43 0.26 -11.00
C GLN A 209 -4.80 -0.98 -10.39
N THR A 210 -5.60 -1.87 -9.81
CA THR A 210 -5.13 -3.06 -9.10
C THR A 210 -5.48 -4.34 -9.87
N PHE A 211 -4.52 -5.27 -9.92
CA PHE A 211 -4.56 -6.50 -10.71
C PHE A 211 -4.36 -7.72 -9.80
N ASN A 212 -5.08 -8.79 -10.11
CA ASN A 212 -4.94 -10.08 -9.45
C ASN A 212 -3.79 -10.93 -10.04
N SER A 213 -3.63 -12.17 -9.55
CA SER A 213 -2.62 -13.13 -10.04
C SER A 213 -2.77 -13.52 -11.50
N ASP A 214 -3.96 -13.39 -12.07
CA ASP A 214 -4.24 -13.71 -13.47
C ASP A 214 -4.01 -12.51 -14.39
N GLY A 215 -3.54 -11.38 -13.83
CA GLY A 215 -3.33 -10.14 -14.57
C GLY A 215 -4.63 -9.40 -14.90
N VAL A 216 -5.75 -9.78 -14.27
CA VAL A 216 -7.04 -9.11 -14.47
C VAL A 216 -7.12 -7.89 -13.58
N MET A 217 -7.40 -6.73 -14.18
CA MET A 217 -7.71 -5.51 -13.45
C MET A 217 -9.09 -5.65 -12.81
N PHE A 218 -9.15 -5.64 -11.49
CA PHE A 218 -10.40 -5.83 -10.76
C PHE A 218 -10.82 -4.61 -9.93
N GLU A 219 -9.92 -3.67 -9.72
CA GLU A 219 -10.18 -2.46 -8.95
C GLU A 219 -9.57 -1.23 -9.63
N TYR A 220 -10.33 -0.15 -9.62
CA TYR A 220 -9.83 1.21 -9.75
C TYR A 220 -10.23 2.01 -8.52
N THR A 221 -9.27 2.70 -7.92
CA THR A 221 -9.53 3.57 -6.77
C THR A 221 -8.92 4.95 -7.01
N GLN A 222 -9.69 5.99 -6.72
CA GLN A 222 -9.19 7.34 -6.55
C GLN A 222 -9.29 7.71 -5.06
N SER A 223 -8.14 7.87 -4.41
CA SER A 223 -8.04 8.27 -3.00
C SER A 223 -7.67 9.74 -2.93
N ARG A 224 -8.52 10.54 -2.33
CA ARG A 224 -8.38 12.00 -2.18
C ARG A 224 -8.00 12.30 -0.75
N HIS A 225 -6.77 12.75 -0.53
CA HIS A 225 -6.16 12.91 0.78
C HIS A 225 -6.06 14.38 1.18
N ARG A 226 -6.34 14.68 2.45
CA ARG A 226 -5.98 15.98 3.03
C ARG A 226 -4.47 16.19 2.93
N PRO A 227 -4.01 17.39 2.51
CA PRO A 227 -2.58 17.65 2.28
C PRO A 227 -1.71 17.49 3.53
N ASP A 228 -2.21 17.88 4.70
CA ASP A 228 -1.50 17.82 5.98
C ASP A 228 -1.25 16.39 6.50
N PHE A 229 -2.00 15.41 5.98
CA PHE A 229 -1.85 13.98 6.33
C PHE A 229 -1.34 13.13 5.16
N PHE A 230 -1.04 13.74 4.02
CA PHE A 230 -0.51 13.03 2.88
C PHE A 230 1.01 13.01 2.90
N ARG A 231 1.57 11.84 3.08
CA ARG A 231 3.00 11.61 2.94
C ARG A 231 3.24 10.32 2.18
N PHE A 232 3.91 10.44 1.05
CA PHE A 232 4.36 9.30 0.26
C PHE A 232 5.87 9.17 0.38
N GLN A 233 6.35 7.95 0.65
CA GLN A 233 7.77 7.65 0.71
C GLN A 233 8.12 6.61 -0.35
N ASP A 234 9.08 6.90 -1.20
CA ASP A 234 9.62 5.99 -2.21
C ASP A 234 11.11 5.77 -1.99
N ASN A 235 11.58 4.58 -2.36
CA ASN A 235 13.00 4.21 -2.34
C ASN A 235 13.52 4.08 -3.78
N ALA A 236 13.86 5.21 -4.37
CA ALA A 236 14.35 5.25 -5.75
C ALA A 236 15.77 4.68 -5.89
N VAL A 237 15.94 3.69 -6.74
CA VAL A 237 17.25 3.10 -7.05
C VAL A 237 17.71 3.56 -8.43
N ARG A 238 18.91 4.17 -8.50
CA ARG A 238 19.50 4.57 -9.78
C ARG A 238 19.95 3.34 -10.57
N ARG A 239 19.30 3.08 -11.69
CA ARG A 239 19.77 2.09 -12.67
C ARG A 239 20.78 2.79 -13.59
N LYS A 240 22.02 2.27 -13.65
CA LYS A 240 22.95 2.66 -14.72
C LYS A 240 22.51 1.89 -15.97
N CYS A 241 22.18 2.62 -17.04
CA CYS A 241 22.03 2.05 -18.38
C CYS A 241 23.38 1.59 -18.90
#